data_2cb63ac2bd7e3f15368e9bbcf145b0b6
#
_entry.id   2cb63ac2bd7e3f15368e9bbcf145b0b6
#
_cell.length_a   1.000
_cell.length_b   1.000
_cell.length_c   1.000
_cell.angle_alpha   90.00
_cell.angle_beta   90.00
_cell.angle_gamma   90.00
#
_symmetry.space_group_name_H-M   'P 1'
#
loop_
_entity.id
_entity.type
_entity.pdbx_description
1 polymer ?
#
loop_
_entity_poly.entity_id
_entity_poly.type
_entity_poly.pdbx_seq_one_letter_code
_entity_poly.pdbx_strand_id
1 'polypeptide(L)'
;MKKFFALLKVSVKSMLLSSTNSRGRSRKKAASGIGAMVLIAFLGLYLSGLYSSLLMSVLAPVHMEVLVFIFMGMGALVGGLLFTAFAVKGVVFGGKDNDLLLSMPVSTTALMASRVTAIYLENLLFSFFVLAPAGAVCAFMTQSGVGRGALFWVRLLIAVFALPLLDTALSVLLGALVAFLSARVTRGALGQNIIMGVYMAAVFWFAFNLNGMIEDLAANAAGVKESLGWAAPMLWMADGIMGDWGLLLAFAACCAIPFALVVFGLGRVYRQAVTAFAARSARNDYKLSAQSASGQKKALLAKEARRFFGTPMYFWNSGIGLIMLLAAGVAALVMQNDLRELVAMMGGALPVMPMAALVMGFCLCTCVIAAPSISLEGKYLWILREAPVGEQPLLWIKTGFELLLTVPCTVIAGVCLTVALRLSIGDAAVLLL
;
A
#
# COMPACT_ATOMS: atom_id res chain seq x y z
N MET A 1 -13.71 -27.23 -12.86
CA MET A 1 -12.46 -27.13 -12.08
C MET A 1 -11.22 -26.92 -12.96
N LYS A 2 -10.96 -27.71 -14.01
CA LYS A 2 -9.76 -27.54 -14.89
C LYS A 2 -9.58 -26.12 -15.46
N LYS A 3 -10.68 -25.47 -15.92
CA LYS A 3 -10.65 -24.10 -16.46
C LYS A 3 -10.28 -23.05 -15.40
N PHE A 4 -10.77 -23.19 -14.16
CA PHE A 4 -10.43 -22.32 -13.03
C PHE A 4 -8.92 -22.38 -12.72
N PHE A 5 -8.36 -23.57 -12.55
CA PHE A 5 -6.92 -23.72 -12.27
C PHE A 5 -6.04 -23.21 -13.40
N ALA A 6 -6.47 -23.35 -14.66
CA ALA A 6 -5.76 -22.80 -15.79
C ALA A 6 -5.74 -21.25 -15.75
N LEU A 7 -6.88 -20.63 -15.47
CA LEU A 7 -6.98 -19.17 -15.31
C LEU A 7 -6.16 -18.68 -14.11
N LEU A 8 -6.26 -19.34 -12.96
CA LEU A 8 -5.49 -19.00 -11.76
C LEU A 8 -3.97 -19.09 -12.04
N LYS A 9 -3.52 -20.15 -12.69
CA LYS A 9 -2.10 -20.32 -13.08
C LYS A 9 -1.62 -19.16 -13.97
N VAL A 10 -2.44 -18.72 -14.92
CA VAL A 10 -2.11 -17.58 -15.79
C VAL A 10 -2.07 -16.29 -14.98
N SER A 11 -3.04 -16.04 -14.10
CA SER A 11 -3.10 -14.84 -13.25
C SER A 11 -1.90 -14.76 -12.31
N VAL A 12 -1.58 -15.82 -11.59
CA VAL A 12 -0.42 -15.90 -10.70
C VAL A 12 0.89 -15.76 -11.48
N LYS A 13 1.02 -16.43 -12.63
CA LYS A 13 2.21 -16.30 -13.48
C LYS A 13 2.38 -14.87 -14.02
N SER A 14 1.30 -14.20 -14.42
CA SER A 14 1.36 -12.82 -14.90
C SER A 14 1.78 -11.88 -13.80
N MET A 15 1.32 -12.10 -12.57
CA MET A 15 1.66 -11.34 -11.38
C MET A 15 3.15 -11.50 -11.03
N LEU A 16 3.66 -12.74 -10.97
CA LEU A 16 5.08 -13.02 -10.73
C LEU A 16 5.98 -12.48 -11.86
N LEU A 17 5.56 -12.58 -13.12
CA LEU A 17 6.32 -12.05 -14.25
C LEU A 17 6.30 -10.52 -14.32
N SER A 18 5.24 -9.87 -13.85
CA SER A 18 5.19 -8.40 -13.78
C SER A 18 6.17 -7.87 -12.75
N SER A 19 6.33 -8.55 -11.62
CA SER A 19 7.28 -8.18 -10.56
C SER A 19 8.74 -8.45 -10.94
N THR A 20 9.01 -9.47 -11.78
CA THR A 20 10.39 -9.81 -12.18
C THR A 20 10.87 -9.13 -13.46
N ASN A 21 9.99 -8.40 -14.18
CA ASN A 21 10.27 -7.66 -15.43
C ASN A 21 11.08 -8.47 -16.48
N SER A 22 10.85 -9.78 -16.57
CA SER A 22 11.73 -10.74 -17.27
C SER A 22 11.24 -11.13 -18.68
N ARG A 23 10.60 -10.22 -19.44
CA ARG A 23 10.40 -10.44 -20.87
C ARG A 23 11.71 -10.28 -21.63
N GLY A 24 12.43 -11.37 -21.82
CA GLY A 24 13.51 -11.45 -22.84
C GLY A 24 14.88 -10.94 -22.39
N ARG A 25 15.28 -11.02 -21.11
CA ARG A 25 16.64 -10.61 -20.68
C ARG A 25 17.35 -11.65 -19.81
N SER A 26 18.68 -11.75 -20.07
CA SER A 26 19.72 -12.55 -19.44
C SER A 26 19.40 -13.07 -18.02
N ARG A 27 19.82 -14.31 -17.70
CA ARG A 27 19.74 -14.98 -16.39
C ARG A 27 20.17 -14.10 -15.21
N LYS A 28 21.12 -13.18 -15.41
CA LYS A 28 21.56 -12.20 -14.38
C LYS A 28 20.47 -11.23 -13.94
N LYS A 29 19.57 -10.79 -14.83
CA LYS A 29 18.46 -9.87 -14.47
C LYS A 29 17.29 -10.58 -13.78
N ALA A 30 17.06 -11.86 -14.08
CA ALA A 30 16.09 -12.67 -13.35
C ALA A 30 16.56 -12.93 -11.92
N ALA A 31 17.86 -13.20 -11.73
CA ALA A 31 18.47 -13.38 -10.40
C ALA A 31 18.37 -12.11 -9.53
N SER A 32 18.56 -10.92 -10.13
CA SER A 32 18.39 -9.63 -9.43
C SER A 32 16.95 -9.41 -8.96
N GLY A 33 15.94 -9.78 -9.76
CA GLY A 33 14.54 -9.67 -9.36
C GLY A 33 14.16 -10.60 -8.20
N ILE A 34 14.67 -11.84 -8.24
CA ILE A 34 14.47 -12.81 -7.14
C ILE A 34 15.19 -12.31 -5.87
N GLY A 35 16.42 -11.81 -5.99
CA GLY A 35 17.15 -11.23 -4.87
C GLY A 35 16.41 -10.09 -4.19
N ALA A 36 15.80 -9.18 -4.97
CA ALA A 36 14.98 -8.11 -4.43
C ALA A 36 13.73 -8.64 -3.70
N MET A 37 13.04 -9.65 -4.24
CA MET A 37 11.90 -10.28 -3.57
C MET A 37 12.28 -10.95 -2.25
N VAL A 38 13.41 -11.64 -2.22
CA VAL A 38 13.94 -12.27 -0.98
C VAL A 38 14.32 -11.22 0.05
N LEU A 39 14.95 -10.12 -0.38
CA LEU A 39 15.28 -9.00 0.51
C LEU A 39 14.03 -8.36 1.12
N ILE A 40 13.00 -8.11 0.32
CA ILE A 40 11.72 -7.55 0.78
C ILE A 40 11.04 -8.50 1.77
N ALA A 41 11.03 -9.81 1.47
CA ALA A 41 10.47 -10.82 2.36
C ALA A 41 11.24 -10.88 3.69
N PHE A 42 12.57 -10.88 3.64
CA PHE A 42 13.42 -10.86 4.84
C PHE A 42 13.17 -9.60 5.67
N LEU A 43 13.11 -8.43 5.03
CA LEU A 43 12.84 -7.16 5.71
C LEU A 43 11.45 -7.15 6.36
N GLY A 44 10.44 -7.68 5.68
CA GLY A 44 9.08 -7.82 6.23
C GLY A 44 9.03 -8.72 7.47
N LEU A 45 9.67 -9.88 7.42
CA LEU A 45 9.79 -10.80 8.57
C LEU A 45 10.56 -10.16 9.73
N TYR A 46 11.67 -9.47 9.43
CA TYR A 46 12.49 -8.79 10.42
C TYR A 46 11.73 -7.66 11.13
N LEU A 47 11.10 -6.76 10.37
CA LEU A 47 10.34 -5.65 10.93
C LEU A 47 9.13 -6.14 11.74
N SER A 48 8.43 -7.16 11.24
CA SER A 48 7.30 -7.77 11.97
C SER A 48 7.77 -8.43 13.28
N GLY A 49 8.88 -9.16 13.25
CA GLY A 49 9.47 -9.77 14.44
C GLY A 49 9.92 -8.72 15.47
N LEU A 50 10.58 -7.65 15.00
CA LEU A 50 11.01 -6.54 15.86
C LEU A 50 9.81 -5.84 16.51
N TYR A 51 8.78 -5.52 15.72
CA TYR A 51 7.58 -4.86 16.25
C TYR A 51 6.81 -5.76 17.24
N SER A 52 6.68 -7.07 16.90
CA SER A 52 6.08 -8.04 17.80
C SER A 52 6.87 -8.20 19.12
N SER A 53 8.20 -8.14 19.07
CA SER A 53 9.05 -8.26 20.27
C SER A 53 8.92 -7.01 21.16
N LEU A 54 8.78 -5.82 20.57
CA LEU A 54 8.53 -4.57 21.30
C LEU A 54 7.17 -4.64 22.00
N LEU A 55 6.11 -5.03 21.30
CA LEU A 55 4.79 -5.22 21.92
C LEU A 55 4.82 -6.26 23.04
N MET A 56 5.51 -7.38 22.80
CA MET A 56 5.58 -8.47 23.76
C MET A 56 6.35 -8.07 25.02
N SER A 57 7.39 -7.24 24.91
CA SER A 57 8.15 -6.75 26.08
C SER A 57 7.28 -5.94 27.05
N VAL A 58 6.23 -5.28 26.53
CA VAL A 58 5.28 -4.48 27.34
C VAL A 58 4.12 -5.36 27.85
N LEU A 59 3.64 -6.28 27.05
CA LEU A 59 2.40 -7.04 27.32
C LEU A 59 2.61 -8.36 28.08
N ALA A 60 3.77 -9.00 27.93
CA ALA A 60 4.05 -10.25 28.64
C ALA A 60 4.08 -10.10 30.18
N PRO A 61 4.64 -9.02 30.78
CA PRO A 61 4.64 -8.82 32.22
C PRO A 61 3.23 -8.67 32.82
N VAL A 62 2.25 -8.24 32.02
CA VAL A 62 0.86 -8.02 32.45
C VAL A 62 -0.08 -9.14 31.98
N HIS A 63 0.45 -10.23 31.44
CA HIS A 63 -0.30 -11.41 30.93
C HIS A 63 -1.37 -11.06 29.88
N MET A 64 -1.07 -10.09 29.01
CA MET A 64 -1.97 -9.61 27.95
C MET A 64 -1.42 -9.91 26.55
N GLU A 65 -0.77 -11.07 26.39
CA GLU A 65 -0.15 -11.50 25.12
C GLU A 65 -1.15 -11.59 23.96
N VAL A 66 -2.42 -11.77 24.26
CA VAL A 66 -3.54 -11.76 23.29
C VAL A 66 -3.54 -10.48 22.44
N LEU A 67 -3.22 -9.33 23.04
CA LEU A 67 -3.23 -8.04 22.37
C LEU A 67 -2.19 -7.96 21.25
N VAL A 68 -1.08 -8.70 21.34
CA VAL A 68 -0.08 -8.77 20.25
C VAL A 68 -0.75 -9.25 18.96
N PHE A 69 -1.54 -10.33 19.03
CA PHE A 69 -2.23 -10.86 17.85
C PHE A 69 -3.30 -9.92 17.31
N ILE A 70 -3.97 -9.16 18.18
CA ILE A 70 -4.96 -8.16 17.76
C ILE A 70 -4.28 -7.06 16.97
N PHE A 71 -3.22 -6.43 17.50
CA PHE A 71 -2.51 -5.35 16.82
C PHE A 71 -1.81 -5.82 15.55
N MET A 72 -1.16 -6.98 15.59
CA MET A 72 -0.53 -7.55 14.41
C MET A 72 -1.56 -7.95 13.34
N GLY A 73 -2.69 -8.50 13.74
CA GLY A 73 -3.80 -8.82 12.83
C GLY A 73 -4.42 -7.59 12.20
N MET A 74 -4.65 -6.53 12.99
CA MET A 74 -5.12 -5.24 12.48
C MET A 74 -4.10 -4.61 11.54
N GLY A 75 -2.81 -4.64 11.89
CA GLY A 75 -1.72 -4.17 11.03
C GLY A 75 -1.65 -4.93 9.71
N ALA A 76 -1.85 -6.27 9.74
CA ALA A 76 -1.92 -7.09 8.54
C ALA A 76 -3.11 -6.69 7.65
N LEU A 77 -4.29 -6.48 8.24
CA LEU A 77 -5.49 -6.06 7.52
C LEU A 77 -5.31 -4.67 6.90
N VAL A 78 -4.80 -3.69 7.64
CA VAL A 78 -4.53 -2.33 7.13
C VAL A 78 -3.51 -2.36 6.01
N GLY A 79 -2.41 -3.09 6.20
CA GLY A 79 -1.38 -3.23 5.17
C GLY A 79 -1.90 -3.91 3.91
N GLY A 80 -2.66 -5.00 4.05
CA GLY A 80 -3.30 -5.67 2.92
C GLY A 80 -4.24 -4.73 2.16
N LEU A 81 -5.12 -4.01 2.85
CA LEU A 81 -5.99 -3.01 2.25
C LEU A 81 -5.21 -1.93 1.49
N LEU A 82 -4.11 -1.41 2.06
CA LEU A 82 -3.27 -0.40 1.42
C LEU A 82 -2.72 -0.86 0.07
N PHE A 83 -2.22 -2.09 0.01
CA PHE A 83 -1.59 -2.60 -1.21
C PHE A 83 -2.59 -3.13 -2.23
N THR A 84 -3.67 -3.79 -1.79
CA THR A 84 -4.53 -4.55 -2.69
C THR A 84 -5.76 -3.80 -3.19
N ALA A 85 -6.33 -2.86 -2.46
CA ALA A 85 -7.56 -2.17 -2.89
C ALA A 85 -7.39 -1.42 -4.23
N PHE A 86 -6.20 -0.88 -4.51
CA PHE A 86 -5.90 -0.25 -5.78
C PHE A 86 -5.60 -1.25 -6.89
N ALA A 87 -4.94 -2.36 -6.56
CA ALA A 87 -4.69 -3.44 -7.49
C ALA A 87 -6.00 -4.06 -7.99
N VAL A 88 -7.01 -4.19 -7.12
CA VAL A 88 -8.34 -4.71 -7.44
C VAL A 88 -8.98 -3.99 -8.63
N LYS A 89 -8.95 -2.65 -8.65
CA LYS A 89 -9.52 -1.88 -9.79
C LYS A 89 -8.88 -2.31 -11.12
N GLY A 90 -7.57 -2.48 -11.16
CA GLY A 90 -6.83 -2.88 -12.35
C GLY A 90 -6.95 -4.35 -12.69
N VAL A 91 -6.84 -5.23 -11.68
CA VAL A 91 -6.81 -6.68 -11.85
C VAL A 91 -8.22 -7.25 -12.07
N VAL A 92 -9.20 -6.80 -11.27
CA VAL A 92 -10.56 -7.35 -11.32
C VAL A 92 -11.39 -6.70 -12.41
N PHE A 93 -11.44 -5.36 -12.45
CA PHE A 93 -12.37 -4.63 -13.32
C PHE A 93 -11.72 -4.05 -14.58
N GLY A 94 -10.44 -3.69 -14.57
CA GLY A 94 -9.74 -2.95 -15.62
C GLY A 94 -8.80 -3.79 -16.50
N GLY A 95 -8.86 -5.12 -16.44
CA GLY A 95 -7.97 -6.01 -17.22
C GLY A 95 -8.12 -5.78 -18.72
N LYS A 96 -6.99 -5.56 -19.42
CA LYS A 96 -6.95 -5.42 -20.90
C LYS A 96 -7.43 -6.68 -21.62
N ASP A 97 -7.44 -7.82 -20.94
CA ASP A 97 -7.79 -9.13 -21.46
C ASP A 97 -9.29 -9.46 -21.26
N ASN A 98 -10.08 -8.50 -20.70
CA ASN A 98 -11.49 -8.74 -20.36
C ASN A 98 -12.30 -9.15 -21.59
N ASP A 99 -12.12 -8.47 -22.73
CA ASP A 99 -12.87 -8.75 -23.95
C ASP A 99 -12.55 -10.17 -24.47
N LEU A 100 -11.27 -10.55 -24.43
CA LEU A 100 -10.84 -11.89 -24.81
C LEU A 100 -11.38 -12.97 -23.86
N LEU A 101 -11.27 -12.74 -22.53
CA LEU A 101 -11.68 -13.71 -21.53
C LEU A 101 -13.21 -13.88 -21.48
N LEU A 102 -13.97 -12.79 -21.69
CA LEU A 102 -15.42 -12.82 -21.74
C LEU A 102 -15.97 -13.43 -23.04
N SER A 103 -15.18 -13.49 -24.11
CA SER A 103 -15.53 -14.21 -25.37
C SER A 103 -15.27 -15.71 -25.29
N MET A 104 -14.45 -16.17 -24.32
CA MET A 104 -14.19 -17.61 -24.14
C MET A 104 -15.36 -18.32 -23.46
N PRO A 105 -15.54 -19.64 -23.69
CA PRO A 105 -16.59 -20.44 -23.04
C PRO A 105 -16.22 -20.78 -21.57
N VAL A 106 -16.08 -19.73 -20.74
CA VAL A 106 -15.75 -19.79 -19.30
C VAL A 106 -16.84 -19.05 -18.53
N SER A 107 -17.28 -19.60 -17.39
CA SER A 107 -18.25 -18.91 -16.53
C SER A 107 -17.65 -17.64 -15.93
N THR A 108 -18.45 -16.59 -15.87
CA THR A 108 -18.05 -15.30 -15.26
C THR A 108 -17.63 -15.46 -13.79
N THR A 109 -18.30 -16.38 -13.07
CA THR A 109 -17.95 -16.74 -11.68
C THR A 109 -16.57 -17.39 -11.58
N ALA A 110 -16.19 -18.28 -12.50
CA ALA A 110 -14.86 -18.88 -12.50
C ALA A 110 -13.77 -17.86 -12.84
N LEU A 111 -14.06 -16.92 -13.73
CA LEU A 111 -13.16 -15.82 -14.06
C LEU A 111 -12.97 -14.90 -12.86
N MET A 112 -14.06 -14.46 -12.23
CA MET A 112 -14.01 -13.64 -11.02
C MET A 112 -13.27 -14.35 -9.88
N ALA A 113 -13.63 -15.62 -9.61
CA ALA A 113 -12.98 -16.42 -8.59
C ALA A 113 -11.48 -16.54 -8.81
N SER A 114 -11.01 -16.75 -10.03
CA SER A 114 -9.57 -16.86 -10.33
C SER A 114 -8.82 -15.56 -10.05
N ARG A 115 -9.41 -14.39 -10.31
CA ARG A 115 -8.82 -13.08 -10.05
C ARG A 115 -8.81 -12.75 -8.58
N VAL A 116 -9.93 -12.99 -7.87
CA VAL A 116 -10.02 -12.79 -6.43
C VAL A 116 -9.08 -13.73 -5.67
N THR A 117 -8.95 -14.99 -6.12
CA THR A 117 -7.99 -15.94 -5.53
C THR A 117 -6.54 -15.48 -5.75
N ALA A 118 -6.22 -14.84 -6.87
CA ALA A 118 -4.86 -14.28 -7.06
C ALA A 118 -4.56 -13.17 -6.03
N ILE A 119 -5.52 -12.28 -5.76
CA ILE A 119 -5.41 -11.24 -4.73
C ILE A 119 -5.33 -11.88 -3.33
N TYR A 120 -6.13 -12.91 -3.08
CA TYR A 120 -6.06 -13.66 -1.82
C TYR A 120 -4.66 -14.24 -1.57
N LEU A 121 -4.01 -14.78 -2.59
CA LEU A 121 -2.64 -15.31 -2.45
C LEU A 121 -1.62 -14.21 -2.12
N GLU A 122 -1.80 -13.01 -2.64
CA GLU A 122 -0.98 -11.83 -2.30
C GLU A 122 -1.18 -11.45 -0.83
N ASN A 123 -2.43 -11.32 -0.39
CA ASN A 123 -2.77 -11.03 1.00
C ASN A 123 -2.34 -12.16 1.96
N LEU A 124 -2.36 -13.42 1.50
CA LEU A 124 -1.88 -14.55 2.29
C LEU A 124 -0.38 -14.47 2.60
N LEU A 125 0.43 -14.08 1.61
CA LEU A 125 1.85 -13.85 1.83
C LEU A 125 2.07 -12.73 2.85
N PHE A 126 1.30 -11.64 2.74
CA PHE A 126 1.38 -10.52 3.67
C PHE A 126 0.97 -10.93 5.09
N SER A 127 -0.16 -11.60 5.25
CA SER A 127 -0.62 -12.15 6.52
C SER A 127 0.40 -13.09 7.16
N PHE A 128 1.04 -13.95 6.36
CA PHE A 128 2.10 -14.83 6.81
C PHE A 128 3.32 -14.04 7.33
N PHE A 129 3.76 -13.03 6.60
CA PHE A 129 4.90 -12.21 7.01
C PHE A 129 4.65 -11.41 8.28
N VAL A 130 3.38 -11.13 8.62
CA VAL A 130 3.03 -10.41 9.83
C VAL A 130 2.76 -11.36 11.01
N LEU A 131 1.89 -12.36 10.83
CA LEU A 131 1.44 -13.21 11.94
C LEU A 131 2.43 -14.32 12.31
N ALA A 132 3.22 -14.85 11.35
CA ALA A 132 4.15 -15.93 11.69
C ALA A 132 5.28 -15.47 12.62
N PRO A 133 5.94 -14.32 12.42
CA PRO A 133 6.90 -13.79 13.39
C PRO A 133 6.25 -13.44 14.73
N ALA A 134 5.02 -12.90 14.75
CA ALA A 134 4.29 -12.62 15.99
C ALA A 134 4.06 -13.90 16.80
N GLY A 135 3.67 -14.99 16.14
CA GLY A 135 3.54 -16.31 16.78
C GLY A 135 4.85 -16.84 17.30
N ALA A 136 5.95 -16.69 16.53
CA ALA A 136 7.27 -17.11 16.98
C ALA A 136 7.73 -16.32 18.22
N VAL A 137 7.62 -14.99 18.19
CA VAL A 137 7.94 -14.12 19.32
C VAL A 137 7.11 -14.49 20.56
N CYS A 138 5.81 -14.70 20.39
CA CYS A 138 4.93 -15.15 21.47
C CYS A 138 5.44 -16.49 22.06
N ALA A 139 5.74 -17.48 21.22
CA ALA A 139 6.20 -18.78 21.67
C ALA A 139 7.53 -18.75 22.45
N PHE A 140 8.44 -17.82 22.10
CA PHE A 140 9.75 -17.68 22.74
C PHE A 140 9.74 -16.77 23.98
N MET A 141 8.94 -15.69 23.97
CA MET A 141 8.96 -14.69 25.04
C MET A 141 7.90 -14.92 26.13
N THR A 142 6.85 -15.70 25.86
CA THR A 142 5.81 -15.97 26.87
C THR A 142 6.30 -16.98 27.91
N GLN A 143 6.20 -16.61 29.18
CA GLN A 143 6.54 -17.51 30.32
C GLN A 143 5.46 -18.56 30.56
N SER A 144 4.21 -18.31 30.15
CA SER A 144 3.05 -19.20 30.35
C SER A 144 3.12 -20.51 29.55
N GLY A 145 4.08 -20.69 28.67
CA GLY A 145 4.24 -21.92 27.88
C GLY A 145 3.21 -22.10 26.76
N VAL A 146 2.31 -21.14 26.53
CA VAL A 146 1.20 -21.23 25.57
C VAL A 146 1.69 -21.49 24.13
N GLY A 147 2.83 -20.91 23.73
CA GLY A 147 3.39 -21.09 22.39
C GLY A 147 4.14 -22.41 22.16
N ARG A 148 4.33 -23.26 23.18
CA ARG A 148 5.15 -24.48 23.08
C ARG A 148 4.41 -25.70 22.54
N GLY A 149 3.07 -25.67 22.51
CA GLY A 149 2.26 -26.79 22.05
C GLY A 149 2.03 -26.79 20.53
N ALA A 150 2.02 -27.98 19.90
CA ALA A 150 1.71 -28.12 18.47
C ALA A 150 0.35 -27.51 18.07
N LEU A 151 -0.62 -27.57 18.98
CA LEU A 151 -1.97 -27.00 18.75
C LEU A 151 -1.96 -25.48 18.60
N PHE A 152 -1.04 -24.78 19.25
CA PHE A 152 -0.87 -23.33 19.04
C PHE A 152 -0.49 -23.02 17.59
N TRP A 153 0.47 -23.73 17.03
CA TRP A 153 0.89 -23.52 15.64
C TRP A 153 -0.20 -23.87 14.64
N VAL A 154 -1.01 -24.91 14.92
CA VAL A 154 -2.17 -25.23 14.07
C VAL A 154 -3.20 -24.09 14.09
N ARG A 155 -3.51 -23.55 15.27
CA ARG A 155 -4.45 -22.42 15.43
C ARG A 155 -3.92 -21.16 14.75
N LEU A 156 -2.64 -20.85 14.93
CA LEU A 156 -1.98 -19.75 14.26
C LEU A 156 -2.04 -19.92 12.73
N LEU A 157 -1.80 -21.12 12.23
CA LEU A 157 -1.89 -21.42 10.80
C LEU A 157 -3.30 -21.16 10.26
N ILE A 158 -4.34 -21.61 10.98
CA ILE A 158 -5.73 -21.33 10.61
C ILE A 158 -5.98 -19.82 10.53
N ALA A 159 -5.50 -19.04 11.51
CA ALA A 159 -5.64 -17.58 11.51
C ALA A 159 -4.92 -16.93 10.31
N VAL A 160 -3.70 -17.40 10.00
CA VAL A 160 -2.91 -16.92 8.83
C VAL A 160 -3.66 -17.15 7.51
N PHE A 161 -4.38 -18.26 7.37
CA PHE A 161 -5.18 -18.55 6.18
C PHE A 161 -6.55 -17.87 6.19
N ALA A 162 -7.14 -17.64 7.36
CA ALA A 162 -8.47 -17.04 7.47
C ALA A 162 -8.46 -15.52 7.30
N LEU A 163 -7.51 -14.81 7.93
CA LEU A 163 -7.43 -13.35 7.90
C LEU A 163 -7.42 -12.77 6.47
N PRO A 164 -6.64 -13.30 5.51
CA PRO A 164 -6.62 -12.81 4.15
C PRO A 164 -7.94 -12.96 3.39
N LEU A 165 -8.83 -13.85 3.82
CA LEU A 165 -10.17 -13.96 3.21
C LEU A 165 -10.97 -12.68 3.49
N LEU A 166 -10.95 -12.20 4.73
CA LEU A 166 -11.61 -10.96 5.12
C LEU A 166 -10.99 -9.77 4.42
N ASP A 167 -9.66 -9.67 4.45
CA ASP A 167 -8.91 -8.60 3.80
C ASP A 167 -9.21 -8.53 2.29
N THR A 168 -9.19 -9.68 1.60
CA THR A 168 -9.51 -9.75 0.18
C THR A 168 -10.96 -9.35 -0.10
N ALA A 169 -11.91 -9.78 0.74
CA ALA A 169 -13.30 -9.40 0.60
C ALA A 169 -13.48 -7.87 0.73
N LEU A 170 -12.89 -7.27 1.75
CA LEU A 170 -12.92 -5.81 1.97
C LEU A 170 -12.22 -5.06 0.83
N SER A 171 -11.03 -5.51 0.40
CA SER A 171 -10.29 -4.92 -0.72
C SER A 171 -11.08 -4.94 -2.02
N VAL A 172 -11.78 -6.04 -2.33
CA VAL A 172 -12.60 -6.14 -3.54
C VAL A 172 -13.83 -5.24 -3.45
N LEU A 173 -14.49 -5.14 -2.30
CA LEU A 173 -15.62 -4.25 -2.09
C LEU A 173 -15.20 -2.77 -2.19
N LEU A 174 -14.11 -2.40 -1.51
CA LEU A 174 -13.56 -1.03 -1.57
C LEU A 174 -13.07 -0.69 -2.98
N GLY A 175 -12.38 -1.61 -3.64
CA GLY A 175 -11.95 -1.44 -5.03
C GLY A 175 -13.11 -1.29 -6.00
N ALA A 176 -14.20 -2.03 -5.80
CA ALA A 176 -15.45 -1.88 -6.56
C ALA A 176 -16.11 -0.51 -6.28
N LEU A 177 -16.16 -0.08 -5.02
CA LEU A 177 -16.68 1.22 -4.62
C LEU A 177 -15.86 2.36 -5.25
N VAL A 178 -14.52 2.30 -5.16
CA VAL A 178 -13.63 3.27 -5.80
C VAL A 178 -13.80 3.29 -7.31
N ALA A 179 -13.95 2.14 -7.95
CA ALA A 179 -14.21 2.04 -9.38
C ALA A 179 -15.56 2.69 -9.76
N PHE A 180 -16.61 2.43 -8.97
CA PHE A 180 -17.93 2.99 -9.17
C PHE A 180 -17.96 4.52 -8.97
N LEU A 181 -17.37 5.02 -7.88
CA LEU A 181 -17.26 6.46 -7.60
C LEU A 181 -16.45 7.15 -8.70
N SER A 182 -15.31 6.59 -9.07
CA SER A 182 -14.47 7.12 -10.17
C SER A 182 -15.24 7.21 -11.49
N ALA A 183 -16.14 6.26 -11.75
CA ALA A 183 -16.96 6.27 -12.96
C ALA A 183 -18.10 7.30 -12.92
N ARG A 184 -18.61 7.68 -11.73
CA ARG A 184 -19.73 8.63 -11.57
C ARG A 184 -19.30 10.07 -11.35
N VAL A 185 -18.32 10.28 -10.48
CA VAL A 185 -17.99 11.60 -9.94
C VAL A 185 -17.03 12.36 -10.86
N THR A 186 -16.21 11.68 -11.65
CA THR A 186 -15.12 12.35 -12.33
C THR A 186 -15.01 11.97 -13.79
N ARG A 187 -15.21 12.97 -14.64
CA ARG A 187 -14.89 12.92 -16.07
C ARG A 187 -13.37 13.07 -16.35
N GLY A 188 -12.51 13.10 -15.31
CA GLY A 188 -11.09 13.35 -15.47
C GLY A 188 -10.19 12.62 -14.43
N ALA A 189 -8.92 12.56 -14.74
CA ALA A 189 -7.90 11.91 -13.91
C ALA A 189 -7.71 12.57 -12.52
N LEU A 190 -7.94 13.87 -12.42
CA LEU A 190 -7.86 14.61 -11.15
C LEU A 190 -8.84 14.07 -10.11
N GLY A 191 -10.07 13.80 -10.51
CA GLY A 191 -11.01 13.25 -9.55
C GLY A 191 -10.71 11.81 -9.13
N GLN A 192 -10.08 11.00 -9.98
CA GLN A 192 -9.58 9.69 -9.56
C GLN A 192 -8.47 9.83 -8.51
N ASN A 193 -7.57 10.82 -8.67
CA ASN A 193 -6.54 11.13 -7.69
C ASN A 193 -7.12 11.59 -6.36
N ILE A 194 -8.18 12.40 -6.36
CA ILE A 194 -8.87 12.85 -5.13
C ILE A 194 -9.49 11.67 -4.40
N ILE A 195 -10.22 10.79 -5.09
CA ILE A 195 -10.83 9.60 -4.48
C ILE A 195 -9.75 8.70 -3.87
N MET A 196 -8.64 8.51 -4.58
CA MET A 196 -7.50 7.75 -4.10
C MET A 196 -6.86 8.42 -2.87
N GLY A 197 -6.76 9.76 -2.86
CA GLY A 197 -6.28 10.54 -1.74
C GLY A 197 -7.14 10.39 -0.49
N VAL A 198 -8.44 10.49 -0.64
CA VAL A 198 -9.39 10.29 0.48
C VAL A 198 -9.27 8.88 1.04
N TYR A 199 -9.17 7.87 0.17
CA TYR A 199 -8.95 6.49 0.62
C TYR A 199 -7.63 6.35 1.41
N MET A 200 -6.52 6.85 0.87
CA MET A 200 -5.21 6.81 1.56
C MET A 200 -5.26 7.55 2.90
N ALA A 201 -5.87 8.74 2.92
CA ALA A 201 -6.05 9.51 4.15
C ALA A 201 -6.85 8.73 5.20
N ALA A 202 -7.93 8.06 4.80
CA ALA A 202 -8.74 7.24 5.70
C ALA A 202 -7.95 6.06 6.28
N VAL A 203 -7.15 5.38 5.44
CA VAL A 203 -6.32 4.24 5.90
C VAL A 203 -5.18 4.71 6.81
N PHE A 204 -4.52 5.83 6.48
CA PHE A 204 -3.50 6.42 7.36
C PHE A 204 -4.10 6.89 8.69
N TRP A 205 -5.26 7.55 8.66
CA TRP A 205 -5.97 7.96 9.88
C TRP A 205 -6.25 6.75 10.78
N PHE A 206 -6.74 5.66 10.19
CA PHE A 206 -6.98 4.42 10.93
C PHE A 206 -5.68 3.83 11.51
N ALA A 207 -4.59 3.79 10.71
CA ALA A 207 -3.28 3.31 11.16
C ALA A 207 -2.70 4.16 12.32
N PHE A 208 -2.86 5.49 12.25
CA PHE A 208 -2.43 6.37 13.35
C PHE A 208 -3.23 6.16 14.63
N ASN A 209 -4.55 5.94 14.52
CA ASN A 209 -5.38 5.62 15.69
C ASN A 209 -4.96 4.29 16.35
N LEU A 210 -4.57 3.29 15.56
CA LEU A 210 -4.02 2.05 16.12
C LEU A 210 -2.72 2.31 16.91
N ASN A 211 -1.83 3.18 16.42
CA ASN A 211 -0.61 3.52 17.16
C ASN A 211 -0.91 4.25 18.48
N GLY A 212 -1.85 5.19 18.49
CA GLY A 212 -2.30 5.83 19.74
C GLY A 212 -2.84 4.82 20.77
N MET A 213 -3.61 3.83 20.31
CA MET A 213 -4.06 2.75 21.20
C MET A 213 -2.92 1.89 21.76
N ILE A 214 -1.79 1.78 21.06
CA ILE A 214 -0.61 1.05 21.54
C ILE A 214 0.10 1.85 22.64
N GLU A 215 0.13 3.17 22.55
CA GLU A 215 0.69 4.03 23.61
C GLU A 215 -0.13 3.91 24.90
N ASP A 216 -1.46 3.84 24.81
CA ASP A 216 -2.36 3.62 25.94
C ASP A 216 -2.22 2.23 26.57
N LEU A 217 -1.68 1.24 25.84
CA LEU A 217 -1.44 -0.11 26.35
C LEU A 217 -0.52 -0.16 27.56
N ALA A 218 0.51 0.68 27.58
CA ALA A 218 1.46 0.74 28.68
C ALA A 218 0.78 1.21 29.99
N ALA A 219 -0.27 2.04 29.86
CA ALA A 219 -0.99 2.61 30.99
C ALA A 219 -2.17 1.72 31.44
N ASN A 220 -2.91 1.11 30.51
CA ASN A 220 -4.12 0.35 30.81
C ASN A 220 -4.47 -0.71 29.74
N ALA A 221 -3.75 -1.84 29.74
CA ALA A 221 -3.96 -2.92 28.77
C ALA A 221 -5.38 -3.55 28.83
N ALA A 222 -6.00 -3.61 30.02
CA ALA A 222 -7.35 -4.16 30.21
C ALA A 222 -8.41 -3.24 29.58
N GLY A 223 -8.32 -1.94 29.80
CA GLY A 223 -9.21 -0.94 29.20
C GLY A 223 -9.08 -0.88 27.67
N VAL A 224 -7.87 -1.08 27.15
CA VAL A 224 -7.66 -1.18 25.68
C VAL A 224 -8.34 -2.41 25.11
N LYS A 225 -8.27 -3.58 25.76
CA LYS A 225 -8.99 -4.77 25.29
C LYS A 225 -10.51 -4.53 25.24
N GLU A 226 -11.07 -3.84 26.23
CA GLU A 226 -12.49 -3.50 26.25
C GLU A 226 -12.86 -2.48 25.15
N SER A 227 -12.03 -1.47 24.94
CA SER A 227 -12.23 -0.46 23.87
C SER A 227 -12.17 -1.05 22.47
N LEU A 228 -11.53 -2.22 22.28
CA LEU A 228 -11.46 -2.97 21.01
C LEU A 228 -12.71 -3.82 20.73
N GLY A 229 -13.77 -3.71 21.53
CA GLY A 229 -15.01 -4.48 21.32
C GLY A 229 -15.64 -4.29 19.92
N TRP A 230 -15.44 -3.14 19.27
CA TRP A 230 -15.85 -2.91 17.88
C TRP A 230 -15.11 -3.81 16.87
N ALA A 231 -13.91 -4.29 17.21
CA ALA A 231 -13.09 -5.18 16.39
C ALA A 231 -13.26 -6.65 16.81
N ALA A 232 -14.47 -7.06 17.18
CA ALA A 232 -14.76 -8.41 17.65
C ALA A 232 -14.11 -9.54 16.83
N PRO A 233 -14.05 -9.52 15.48
CA PRO A 233 -13.35 -10.57 14.74
C PRO A 233 -11.87 -10.69 15.11
N MET A 234 -11.17 -9.59 15.39
CA MET A 234 -9.77 -9.64 15.79
C MET A 234 -9.59 -10.20 17.20
N LEU A 235 -10.54 -9.90 18.11
CA LEU A 235 -10.59 -10.52 19.44
C LEU A 235 -10.79 -12.03 19.34
N TRP A 236 -11.74 -12.48 18.50
CA TRP A 236 -11.98 -13.92 18.28
C TRP A 236 -10.75 -14.62 17.67
N MET A 237 -10.05 -13.96 16.75
CA MET A 237 -8.79 -14.48 16.21
C MET A 237 -7.75 -14.68 17.30
N ALA A 238 -7.52 -13.65 18.11
CA ALA A 238 -6.47 -13.65 19.10
C ALA A 238 -6.76 -14.63 20.26
N ASP A 239 -7.95 -14.59 20.83
CA ASP A 239 -8.38 -15.55 21.88
C ASP A 239 -8.41 -16.98 21.30
N GLY A 240 -8.80 -17.15 20.03
CA GLY A 240 -8.78 -18.40 19.31
C GLY A 240 -7.37 -18.98 19.14
N ILE A 241 -6.37 -18.17 18.81
CA ILE A 241 -4.95 -18.57 18.73
C ILE A 241 -4.47 -19.01 20.10
N MET A 242 -4.86 -18.30 21.17
CA MET A 242 -4.43 -18.57 22.54
C MET A 242 -5.05 -19.83 23.14
N GLY A 243 -6.23 -20.31 22.67
CA GLY A 243 -6.78 -21.56 23.19
C GLY A 243 -8.21 -21.90 22.81
N ASP A 244 -9.02 -20.93 22.47
CA ASP A 244 -10.45 -21.14 22.25
C ASP A 244 -10.77 -21.52 20.80
N TRP A 245 -11.07 -22.81 20.56
CA TRP A 245 -11.45 -23.31 19.25
C TRP A 245 -12.77 -22.77 18.74
N GLY A 246 -13.72 -22.47 19.65
CA GLY A 246 -15.01 -21.91 19.27
C GLY A 246 -14.85 -20.52 18.65
N LEU A 247 -14.08 -19.65 19.28
CA LEU A 247 -13.80 -18.31 18.79
C LEU A 247 -12.97 -18.34 17.49
N LEU A 248 -12.02 -19.27 17.38
CA LEU A 248 -11.23 -19.43 16.13
C LEU A 248 -12.12 -19.84 14.96
N LEU A 249 -13.04 -20.76 15.16
CA LEU A 249 -13.99 -21.18 14.12
C LEU A 249 -14.99 -20.07 13.79
N ALA A 250 -15.47 -19.31 14.79
CA ALA A 250 -16.29 -18.13 14.57
C ALA A 250 -15.55 -17.07 13.74
N PHE A 251 -14.28 -16.82 14.04
CA PHE A 251 -13.42 -15.94 13.24
C PHE A 251 -13.27 -16.44 11.81
N ALA A 252 -12.93 -17.71 11.62
CA ALA A 252 -12.77 -18.30 10.29
C ALA A 252 -14.07 -18.21 9.46
N ALA A 253 -15.23 -18.44 10.07
CA ALA A 253 -16.54 -18.28 9.45
C ALA A 253 -16.81 -16.81 9.10
N CYS A 254 -16.49 -15.87 10.01
CA CYS A 254 -16.63 -14.44 9.80
C CYS A 254 -15.76 -13.94 8.61
N CYS A 255 -14.62 -14.57 8.37
CA CYS A 255 -13.76 -14.26 7.23
C CYS A 255 -14.25 -14.94 5.92
N ALA A 256 -14.66 -16.20 6.00
CA ALA A 256 -15.03 -16.98 4.82
C ALA A 256 -16.39 -16.57 4.23
N ILE A 257 -17.37 -16.18 5.05
CA ILE A 257 -18.70 -15.81 4.58
C ILE A 257 -18.66 -14.55 3.68
N PRO A 258 -18.05 -13.40 4.08
CA PRO A 258 -17.93 -12.24 3.21
C PRO A 258 -17.14 -12.55 1.93
N PHE A 259 -16.07 -13.33 2.03
CA PHE A 259 -15.30 -13.74 0.86
C PHE A 259 -16.15 -14.53 -0.14
N ALA A 260 -16.91 -15.51 0.33
CA ALA A 260 -17.81 -16.27 -0.52
C ALA A 260 -18.90 -15.38 -1.14
N LEU A 261 -19.52 -14.50 -0.35
CA LEU A 261 -20.53 -13.55 -0.82
C LEU A 261 -19.98 -12.62 -1.91
N VAL A 262 -18.75 -12.13 -1.76
CA VAL A 262 -18.09 -11.29 -2.76
C VAL A 262 -17.82 -12.08 -4.05
N VAL A 263 -17.26 -13.28 -3.95
CA VAL A 263 -16.95 -14.11 -5.12
C VAL A 263 -18.21 -14.49 -5.90
N PHE A 264 -19.25 -14.99 -5.20
CA PHE A 264 -20.48 -15.44 -5.84
C PHE A 264 -21.39 -14.28 -6.24
N GLY A 265 -21.51 -13.25 -5.40
CA GLY A 265 -22.35 -12.08 -5.67
C GLY A 265 -21.82 -11.25 -6.83
N LEU A 266 -20.56 -10.84 -6.76
CA LEU A 266 -19.94 -10.08 -7.86
C LEU A 266 -19.76 -10.96 -9.11
N GLY A 267 -19.51 -12.26 -8.97
CA GLY A 267 -19.40 -13.17 -10.11
C GLY A 267 -20.64 -13.21 -10.99
N ARG A 268 -21.85 -13.04 -10.40
CA ARG A 268 -23.12 -12.99 -11.15
C ARG A 268 -23.27 -11.71 -11.97
N VAL A 269 -22.84 -10.56 -11.43
CA VAL A 269 -22.96 -9.25 -12.06
C VAL A 269 -21.69 -8.80 -12.78
N TYR A 270 -20.63 -9.62 -12.76
CA TYR A 270 -19.30 -9.28 -13.23
C TYR A 270 -19.28 -8.74 -14.67
N ARG A 271 -19.96 -9.43 -15.59
CA ARG A 271 -20.05 -9.02 -17.00
C ARG A 271 -20.67 -7.63 -17.13
N GLN A 272 -21.77 -7.38 -16.42
CA GLN A 272 -22.44 -6.08 -16.44
C GLN A 272 -21.57 -4.97 -15.87
N ALA A 273 -20.85 -5.25 -14.76
CA ALA A 273 -19.95 -4.31 -14.14
C ALA A 273 -18.79 -3.93 -15.09
N VAL A 274 -18.10 -4.93 -15.66
CA VAL A 274 -16.96 -4.68 -16.56
C VAL A 274 -17.39 -3.93 -17.81
N THR A 275 -18.50 -4.31 -18.47
CA THR A 275 -19.00 -3.62 -19.67
C THR A 275 -19.46 -2.20 -19.35
N ALA A 276 -20.10 -1.96 -18.21
CA ALA A 276 -20.50 -0.62 -17.77
C ALA A 276 -19.29 0.28 -17.50
N PHE A 277 -18.22 -0.22 -16.90
CA PHE A 277 -16.98 0.52 -16.69
C PHE A 277 -16.27 0.83 -18.01
N ALA A 278 -16.20 -0.13 -18.93
CA ALA A 278 -15.60 0.05 -20.25
C ALA A 278 -16.37 1.09 -21.08
N ALA A 279 -17.70 0.99 -21.14
CA ALA A 279 -18.57 1.93 -21.86
C ALA A 279 -18.46 3.38 -21.34
N ARG A 280 -18.31 3.56 -20.02
CA ARG A 280 -18.15 4.90 -19.43
C ARG A 280 -16.77 5.48 -19.69
N SER A 281 -15.74 4.66 -19.68
CA SER A 281 -14.38 5.09 -20.00
C SER A 281 -14.23 5.53 -21.47
N ALA A 282 -15.03 4.97 -22.36
CA ALA A 282 -15.03 5.31 -23.78
C ALA A 282 -15.83 6.57 -24.15
N ARG A 283 -16.71 7.06 -23.27
CA ARG A 283 -17.48 8.29 -23.49
C ARG A 283 -16.65 9.55 -23.23
N ASN A 284 -15.72 9.82 -24.11
CA ASN A 284 -15.07 11.14 -24.20
C ASN A 284 -15.78 11.95 -25.30
N ASP A 285 -16.60 12.91 -24.90
CA ASP A 285 -17.08 13.99 -25.79
C ASP A 285 -15.86 14.88 -26.11
N TYR A 286 -15.00 14.39 -27.00
CA TYR A 286 -13.87 15.17 -27.49
C TYR A 286 -14.40 16.32 -28.38
N LYS A 287 -14.31 17.56 -27.87
CA LYS A 287 -14.57 18.75 -28.67
C LYS A 287 -13.24 19.20 -29.26
N LEU A 288 -13.15 19.19 -30.57
CA LEU A 288 -12.03 19.80 -31.30
C LEU A 288 -11.98 21.29 -30.91
N SER A 289 -10.95 21.69 -30.18
CA SER A 289 -10.62 23.08 -29.91
C SER A 289 -9.39 23.49 -30.73
N ALA A 290 -9.36 24.73 -31.18
CA ALA A 290 -8.18 25.28 -31.83
C ALA A 290 -6.97 25.15 -30.89
N GLN A 291 -5.94 24.43 -31.32
CA GLN A 291 -4.71 24.28 -30.55
C GLN A 291 -3.73 25.35 -31.01
N SER A 292 -3.26 26.21 -30.10
CA SER A 292 -2.16 27.13 -30.38
C SER A 292 -0.83 26.39 -30.36
N ALA A 293 0.03 26.65 -31.32
CA ALA A 293 1.38 26.14 -31.31
C ALA A 293 2.14 26.68 -30.10
N SER A 294 2.67 25.80 -29.26
CA SER A 294 3.52 26.16 -28.12
C SER A 294 4.97 25.76 -28.39
N GLY A 295 5.89 26.48 -27.79
CA GLY A 295 7.32 26.13 -27.92
C GLY A 295 7.60 24.71 -27.43
N GLN A 296 8.54 24.02 -28.08
CA GLN A 296 8.85 22.60 -27.88
C GLN A 296 9.07 22.20 -26.41
N LYS A 297 9.84 22.98 -25.64
CA LYS A 297 10.10 22.71 -24.21
C LYS A 297 8.81 22.76 -23.38
N LYS A 298 7.96 23.77 -23.61
CA LYS A 298 6.69 23.95 -22.93
C LYS A 298 5.71 22.83 -23.26
N ALA A 299 5.67 22.39 -24.52
CA ALA A 299 4.81 21.28 -24.95
C ALA A 299 5.21 19.97 -24.29
N LEU A 300 6.50 19.66 -24.21
CA LEU A 300 7.03 18.47 -23.57
C LEU A 300 6.81 18.48 -22.05
N LEU A 301 7.05 19.61 -21.39
CA LEU A 301 6.78 19.78 -19.96
C LEU A 301 5.29 19.60 -19.64
N ALA A 302 4.42 20.20 -20.45
CA ALA A 302 2.96 20.04 -20.30
C ALA A 302 2.53 18.58 -20.54
N LYS A 303 3.19 17.86 -21.43
CA LYS A 303 2.95 16.42 -21.64
C LYS A 303 3.30 15.61 -20.40
N GLU A 304 4.48 15.85 -19.78
CA GLU A 304 4.87 15.15 -18.55
C GLU A 304 3.92 15.48 -17.41
N ALA A 305 3.53 16.74 -17.22
CA ALA A 305 2.57 17.16 -16.22
C ALA A 305 1.20 16.46 -16.41
N ARG A 306 0.67 16.47 -17.64
CA ARG A 306 -0.59 15.78 -17.94
C ARG A 306 -0.51 14.28 -17.69
N ARG A 307 0.62 13.65 -17.96
CA ARG A 307 0.85 12.24 -17.68
C ARG A 307 0.91 11.96 -16.17
N PHE A 308 1.68 12.75 -15.43
CA PHE A 308 1.85 12.60 -13.99
C PHE A 308 0.51 12.73 -13.25
N PHE A 309 -0.19 13.84 -13.46
CA PHE A 309 -1.51 14.07 -12.84
C PHE A 309 -2.63 13.25 -13.49
N GLY A 310 -2.43 12.79 -14.71
CA GLY A 310 -3.38 12.00 -15.48
C GLY A 310 -3.35 10.49 -15.22
N THR A 311 -2.35 9.99 -14.50
CA THR A 311 -2.21 8.55 -14.20
C THR A 311 -2.15 8.34 -12.69
N PRO A 312 -3.27 7.99 -12.02
CA PRO A 312 -3.33 7.92 -10.56
C PRO A 312 -2.26 7.03 -9.93
N MET A 313 -2.01 5.83 -10.48
CA MET A 313 -0.94 4.95 -9.99
C MET A 313 0.44 5.60 -10.07
N TYR A 314 0.72 6.34 -11.13
CA TYR A 314 1.99 7.05 -11.27
C TYR A 314 2.10 8.21 -10.29
N PHE A 315 1.04 9.01 -10.15
CA PHE A 315 0.98 10.12 -9.20
C PHE A 315 1.23 9.64 -7.76
N TRP A 316 0.50 8.62 -7.31
CA TRP A 316 0.59 8.14 -5.94
C TRP A 316 1.88 7.37 -5.65
N ASN A 317 2.35 6.52 -6.57
CA ASN A 317 3.59 5.76 -6.33
C ASN A 317 4.85 6.62 -6.41
N SER A 318 4.87 7.62 -7.29
CA SER A 318 6.08 8.44 -7.51
C SER A 318 6.02 9.80 -6.84
N GLY A 319 4.84 10.26 -6.45
CA GLY A 319 4.64 11.58 -5.82
C GLY A 319 4.30 11.52 -4.33
N ILE A 320 4.11 10.32 -3.75
CA ILE A 320 3.77 10.18 -2.32
C ILE A 320 4.83 10.83 -1.42
N GLY A 321 6.10 10.74 -1.81
CA GLY A 321 7.20 11.37 -1.09
C GLY A 321 7.05 12.87 -0.93
N LEU A 322 6.52 13.58 -1.94
CA LEU A 322 6.23 15.01 -1.83
C LEU A 322 5.14 15.31 -0.82
N ILE A 323 4.10 14.49 -0.80
CA ILE A 323 2.98 14.64 0.14
C ILE A 323 3.48 14.36 1.55
N MET A 324 4.26 13.30 1.75
CA MET A 324 4.87 12.97 3.04
C MET A 324 5.81 14.07 3.52
N LEU A 325 6.62 14.64 2.62
CA LEU A 325 7.56 15.71 2.93
C LEU A 325 6.83 16.97 3.43
N LEU A 326 5.79 17.40 2.72
CA LEU A 326 4.97 18.54 3.12
C LEU A 326 4.21 18.24 4.41
N ALA A 327 3.65 17.04 4.56
CA ALA A 327 2.96 16.62 5.77
C ALA A 327 3.91 16.60 6.98
N ALA A 328 5.13 16.10 6.83
CA ALA A 328 6.15 16.11 7.88
C ALA A 328 6.54 17.54 8.29
N GLY A 329 6.70 18.45 7.31
CA GLY A 329 6.96 19.87 7.59
C GLY A 329 5.82 20.53 8.37
N VAL A 330 4.57 20.31 7.94
CA VAL A 330 3.38 20.85 8.63
C VAL A 330 3.22 20.23 10.01
N ALA A 331 3.38 18.90 10.13
CA ALA A 331 3.30 18.20 11.41
C ALA A 331 4.35 18.72 12.39
N ALA A 332 5.58 18.95 11.94
CA ALA A 332 6.64 19.53 12.77
C ALA A 332 6.28 20.93 13.31
N LEU A 333 5.60 21.76 12.50
CA LEU A 333 5.11 23.07 12.97
C LEU A 333 3.95 22.94 13.96
N VAL A 334 3.02 22.04 13.74
CA VAL A 334 1.86 21.82 14.64
C VAL A 334 2.33 21.27 15.98
N MET A 335 3.24 20.29 15.97
CA MET A 335 3.77 19.61 17.14
C MET A 335 5.10 20.20 17.64
N GLN A 336 5.39 21.45 17.32
CA GLN A 336 6.71 22.05 17.62
C GLN A 336 7.07 22.06 19.13
N ASN A 337 6.09 22.19 20.01
CA ASN A 337 6.32 22.18 21.45
C ASN A 337 6.70 20.79 21.94
N ASP A 338 5.96 19.77 21.53
CA ASP A 338 6.22 18.36 21.89
C ASP A 338 7.57 17.90 21.33
N LEU A 339 7.89 18.30 20.09
CA LEU A 339 9.18 18.00 19.47
C LEU A 339 10.35 18.65 20.22
N ARG A 340 10.20 19.90 20.66
CA ARG A 340 11.23 20.61 21.44
C ARG A 340 11.40 20.00 22.83
N GLU A 341 10.30 19.60 23.45
CA GLU A 341 10.33 18.91 24.74
C GLU A 341 11.03 17.55 24.61
N LEU A 342 10.69 16.79 23.60
CA LEU A 342 11.35 15.51 23.30
C LEU A 342 12.86 15.69 23.09
N VAL A 343 13.27 16.68 22.29
CA VAL A 343 14.69 17.01 22.07
C VAL A 343 15.38 17.42 23.35
N ALA A 344 14.72 18.22 24.21
CA ALA A 344 15.24 18.65 25.50
C ALA A 344 15.40 17.48 26.48
N MET A 345 14.41 16.57 26.56
CA MET A 345 14.48 15.36 27.39
C MET A 345 15.63 14.45 27.02
N MET A 346 16.00 14.40 25.73
CA MET A 346 17.10 13.57 25.25
C MET A 346 18.49 14.18 25.48
N GLY A 347 18.57 15.36 26.09
CA GLY A 347 19.80 15.95 26.65
C GLY A 347 20.98 16.10 25.67
N GLY A 348 20.72 16.30 24.37
CA GLY A 348 21.75 16.40 23.33
C GLY A 348 22.31 15.04 22.85
N ALA A 349 21.79 13.92 23.34
CA ALA A 349 22.23 12.58 22.91
C ALA A 349 21.85 12.28 21.46
N LEU A 350 20.83 12.95 20.91
CA LEU A 350 20.44 12.78 19.52
C LEU A 350 20.87 13.98 18.67
N PRO A 351 21.50 13.72 17.53
CA PRO A 351 21.83 14.75 16.55
C PRO A 351 20.57 15.16 15.79
N VAL A 352 19.89 16.23 16.25
CA VAL A 352 18.59 16.70 15.73
C VAL A 352 18.64 17.00 14.23
N MET A 353 19.70 17.68 13.80
CA MET A 353 19.88 18.07 12.39
C MET A 353 20.02 16.85 11.46
N PRO A 354 20.91 15.87 11.72
CA PRO A 354 20.96 14.66 10.92
C PRO A 354 19.67 13.85 10.91
N MET A 355 18.89 13.83 11.99
CA MET A 355 17.58 13.18 12.02
C MET A 355 16.58 13.91 11.10
N ALA A 356 16.52 15.23 11.14
CA ALA A 356 15.69 16.02 10.23
C ALA A 356 16.09 15.79 8.76
N ALA A 357 17.39 15.77 8.48
CA ALA A 357 17.93 15.48 7.15
C ALA A 357 17.58 14.05 6.70
N LEU A 358 17.61 13.07 7.61
CA LEU A 358 17.23 11.68 7.31
C LEU A 358 15.74 11.57 6.94
N VAL A 359 14.86 12.24 7.69
CA VAL A 359 13.43 12.26 7.37
C VAL A 359 13.18 12.90 6.01
N MET A 360 13.79 14.06 5.73
CA MET A 360 13.68 14.73 4.43
C MET A 360 14.24 13.85 3.31
N GLY A 361 15.43 13.29 3.50
CA GLY A 361 16.08 12.39 2.54
C GLY A 361 15.26 11.15 2.26
N PHE A 362 14.66 10.52 3.27
CA PHE A 362 13.74 9.40 3.11
C PHE A 362 12.54 9.77 2.24
N CYS A 363 11.88 10.91 2.52
CA CYS A 363 10.76 11.39 1.72
C CYS A 363 11.17 11.67 0.27
N LEU A 364 12.33 12.28 0.05
CA LEU A 364 12.86 12.53 -1.30
C LEU A 364 13.24 11.25 -2.04
N CYS A 365 13.83 10.27 -1.36
CA CYS A 365 14.14 8.97 -1.96
C CYS A 365 12.89 8.19 -2.40
N THR A 366 11.74 8.43 -1.77
CA THR A 366 10.45 7.85 -2.21
C THR A 366 9.81 8.61 -3.36
N CYS A 367 10.33 9.80 -3.70
CA CYS A 367 9.86 10.63 -4.80
C CYS A 367 10.69 10.35 -6.07
N VAL A 368 10.25 9.41 -6.90
CA VAL A 368 10.93 9.03 -8.13
C VAL A 368 10.00 9.25 -9.32
N ILE A 369 10.05 10.45 -9.93
CA ILE A 369 9.15 10.84 -11.03
C ILE A 369 9.81 10.61 -12.40
N ALA A 370 11.06 11.04 -12.58
CA ALA A 370 11.73 11.00 -13.89
C ALA A 370 11.98 9.57 -14.41
N ALA A 371 12.41 8.65 -13.54
CA ALA A 371 12.77 7.29 -13.97
C ALA A 371 11.56 6.50 -14.51
N PRO A 372 10.40 6.42 -13.85
CA PRO A 372 9.21 5.76 -14.39
C PRO A 372 8.66 6.47 -15.64
N SER A 373 8.85 7.78 -15.80
CA SER A 373 8.36 8.54 -16.96
C SER A 373 8.90 8.00 -18.29
N ILE A 374 10.13 7.48 -18.29
CA ILE A 374 10.75 6.85 -19.47
C ILE A 374 10.07 5.51 -19.78
N SER A 375 9.86 4.69 -18.76
CA SER A 375 9.21 3.38 -18.90
C SER A 375 7.75 3.49 -19.33
N LEU A 376 7.05 4.54 -18.88
CA LEU A 376 5.66 4.83 -19.23
C LEU A 376 5.47 5.26 -20.69
N GLU A 377 6.52 5.72 -21.39
CA GLU A 377 6.45 5.92 -22.85
C GLU A 377 6.13 4.59 -23.55
N GLY A 378 6.74 3.49 -23.11
CA GLY A 378 6.44 2.14 -23.56
C GLY A 378 6.53 2.02 -25.10
N LYS A 379 5.45 1.48 -25.67
CA LYS A 379 5.35 1.29 -27.14
C LYS A 379 5.25 2.59 -27.95
N TYR A 380 5.01 3.73 -27.31
CA TYR A 380 4.91 5.05 -27.97
C TYR A 380 6.22 5.84 -27.96
N LEU A 381 7.31 5.27 -27.43
CA LEU A 381 8.62 5.93 -27.39
C LEU A 381 9.13 6.30 -28.79
N TRP A 382 8.74 5.53 -29.81
CA TRP A 382 9.11 5.81 -31.21
C TRP A 382 8.63 7.20 -31.68
N ILE A 383 7.46 7.68 -31.21
CA ILE A 383 6.93 9.01 -31.56
C ILE A 383 7.89 10.13 -31.12
N LEU A 384 8.50 9.95 -29.94
CA LEU A 384 9.49 10.91 -29.44
C LEU A 384 10.84 10.82 -30.18
N ARG A 385 11.18 9.64 -30.69
CA ARG A 385 12.42 9.44 -31.47
C ARG A 385 12.31 10.00 -32.88
N GLU A 386 11.13 9.95 -33.49
CA GLU A 386 10.83 10.54 -34.78
C GLU A 386 10.64 12.06 -34.70
N ALA A 387 10.31 12.60 -33.52
CA ALA A 387 10.18 14.03 -33.34
C ALA A 387 11.57 14.72 -33.44
N PRO A 388 11.65 15.94 -33.98
CA PRO A 388 12.91 16.67 -34.10
C PRO A 388 13.40 17.20 -32.74
N VAL A 389 13.54 16.29 -31.77
CA VAL A 389 13.99 16.58 -30.40
C VAL A 389 15.17 15.69 -30.09
N GLY A 390 16.31 16.27 -29.74
CA GLY A 390 17.46 15.52 -29.29
C GLY A 390 17.16 14.70 -27.99
N GLU A 391 17.91 13.63 -27.78
CA GLU A 391 17.72 12.76 -26.57
C GLU A 391 18.06 13.51 -25.27
N GLN A 392 19.10 14.34 -25.26
CA GLN A 392 19.50 15.11 -24.08
C GLN A 392 18.43 16.12 -23.64
N PRO A 393 17.86 16.98 -24.48
CA PRO A 393 16.77 17.87 -24.12
C PRO A 393 15.56 17.14 -23.58
N LEU A 394 15.24 15.93 -24.11
CA LEU A 394 14.14 15.12 -23.64
C LEU A 394 14.37 14.64 -22.19
N LEU A 395 15.58 14.16 -21.88
CA LEU A 395 15.94 13.73 -20.53
C LEU A 395 15.94 14.92 -19.55
N TRP A 396 16.50 16.05 -19.95
CA TRP A 396 16.50 17.26 -19.12
C TRP A 396 15.10 17.77 -18.80
N ILE A 397 14.15 17.65 -19.73
CA ILE A 397 12.75 18.03 -19.46
C ILE A 397 12.10 17.09 -18.43
N LYS A 398 12.37 15.78 -18.50
CA LYS A 398 11.86 14.80 -17.53
C LYS A 398 12.42 15.02 -16.13
N THR A 399 13.73 15.22 -16.03
CA THR A 399 14.39 15.56 -14.76
C THR A 399 13.98 16.95 -14.27
N GLY A 400 13.87 17.92 -15.18
CA GLY A 400 13.42 19.27 -14.85
C GLY A 400 11.98 19.32 -14.33
N PHE A 401 11.10 18.44 -14.81
CA PHE A 401 9.75 18.31 -14.27
C PHE A 401 9.78 17.77 -12.82
N GLU A 402 10.62 16.78 -12.53
CA GLU A 402 10.83 16.28 -11.17
C GLU A 402 11.34 17.38 -10.24
N LEU A 403 12.41 18.11 -10.66
CA LEU A 403 12.96 19.21 -9.89
C LEU A 403 11.95 20.35 -9.67
N LEU A 404 11.12 20.65 -10.67
CA LEU A 404 10.07 21.67 -10.55
C LEU A 404 9.06 21.35 -9.43
N LEU A 405 8.85 20.08 -9.12
CA LEU A 405 7.95 19.62 -8.06
C LEU A 405 8.71 19.44 -6.74
N THR A 406 9.89 18.84 -6.76
CA THR A 406 10.63 18.48 -5.55
C THR A 406 11.25 19.71 -4.87
N VAL A 407 11.89 20.61 -5.61
CA VAL A 407 12.60 21.76 -5.01
C VAL A 407 11.68 22.66 -4.20
N PRO A 408 10.52 23.11 -4.68
CA PRO A 408 9.62 23.93 -3.87
C PRO A 408 9.15 23.22 -2.61
N CYS A 409 8.79 21.92 -2.71
CA CYS A 409 8.34 21.13 -1.57
C CYS A 409 9.46 20.96 -0.52
N THR A 410 10.71 20.74 -0.97
CA THR A 410 11.88 20.62 -0.10
C THR A 410 12.15 21.93 0.65
N VAL A 411 12.09 23.06 -0.06
CA VAL A 411 12.29 24.38 0.56
C VAL A 411 11.21 24.65 1.60
N ILE A 412 9.92 24.39 1.27
CA ILE A 412 8.82 24.59 2.22
C ILE A 412 9.00 23.71 3.46
N ALA A 413 9.25 22.42 3.29
CA ALA A 413 9.42 21.49 4.39
C ALA A 413 10.67 21.83 5.24
N GLY A 414 11.77 22.19 4.59
CA GLY A 414 13.00 22.60 5.27
C GLY A 414 12.81 23.86 6.11
N VAL A 415 12.09 24.86 5.60
CA VAL A 415 11.74 26.07 6.37
C VAL A 415 10.85 25.70 7.55
N CYS A 416 9.83 24.86 7.35
CA CYS A 416 8.96 24.41 8.43
C CYS A 416 9.73 23.69 9.55
N LEU A 417 10.63 22.77 9.19
CA LEU A 417 11.48 22.05 10.14
C LEU A 417 12.46 22.98 10.86
N THR A 418 13.07 23.92 10.15
CA THR A 418 13.97 24.92 10.73
C THR A 418 13.27 25.75 11.80
N VAL A 419 12.06 26.23 11.53
CA VAL A 419 11.24 27.00 12.47
C VAL A 419 10.79 26.13 13.64
N ALA A 420 10.32 24.92 13.38
CA ALA A 420 9.84 24.00 14.40
C ALA A 420 10.93 23.63 15.40
N LEU A 421 12.12 23.30 14.93
CA LEU A 421 13.25 22.84 15.74
C LEU A 421 14.20 23.96 16.19
N ARG A 422 13.95 25.22 15.80
CA ARG A 422 14.82 26.39 16.04
C ARG A 422 16.27 26.14 15.62
N LEU A 423 16.46 25.55 14.44
CA LEU A 423 17.80 25.31 13.90
C LEU A 423 18.51 26.63 13.56
N SER A 424 19.84 26.61 13.61
CA SER A 424 20.63 27.75 13.18
C SER A 424 20.51 27.98 11.66
N ILE A 425 20.82 29.19 11.20
CA ILE A 425 20.84 29.51 9.76
C ILE A 425 21.82 28.59 9.00
N GLY A 426 22.95 28.23 9.63
CA GLY A 426 23.91 27.29 9.08
C GLY A 426 23.35 25.90 8.91
N ASP A 427 22.64 25.38 9.94
CA ASP A 427 21.98 24.06 9.88
C ASP A 427 20.85 24.05 8.85
N ALA A 428 20.09 25.15 8.75
CA ALA A 428 19.06 25.31 7.74
C ALA A 428 19.62 25.24 6.30
N ALA A 429 20.76 25.89 6.06
CA ALA A 429 21.42 25.84 4.75
C ALA A 429 21.90 24.42 4.43
N VAL A 430 22.46 23.70 5.41
CA VAL A 430 22.87 22.29 5.22
C VAL A 430 21.68 21.37 5.00
N LEU A 431 20.53 21.64 5.65
CA LEU A 431 19.31 20.84 5.48
C LEU A 431 18.70 20.99 4.07
N LEU A 432 18.94 22.13 3.40
CA LEU A 432 18.40 22.45 2.08
C LEU A 432 19.35 22.10 0.93
N LEU A 433 20.62 21.81 1.23
CA LEU A 433 21.64 21.34 0.27
C LEU A 433 21.64 19.82 0.12
#